data_a5f73676bf99ad002d94657625190fd9
#
_entry.id   a5f73676bf99ad002d94657625190fd9
#
_cell.length_a   1.000
_cell.length_b   1.000
_cell.length_c   1.000
_cell.angle_alpha   90.00
_cell.angle_beta   90.00
_cell.angle_gamma   90.00
#
_symmetry.space_group_name_H-M   'P 1'
#
loop_
_entity.id
_entity.type
_entity.pdbx_description
1 polymer ?
#
loop_
_entity_poly.entity_id
_entity_poly.type
_entity_poly.pdbx_seq_one_letter_code
_entity_poly.pdbx_strand_id
1 'polypeptide(L)'
;PFLPLGFFGSIIGIIDVQQLFGMGAVQFDSDIEIVIHLEPWQDGKFYDRLGLEGDTYTILGVQLPALTIPVKPGRNLASIVEVAAMNNRHKRMGYNAAQEFAKQLDAHFEQMMLDSQLDAADDYDEYESLHSDEEETD
;
A
#
# COMPACT_ATOMS: atom_id res chain seq x y z
N PRO A 1 17.96 29.77 11.05
CA PRO A 1 17.11 30.74 11.74
C PRO A 1 15.96 29.99 12.40
N PHE A 2 15.92 30.01 13.74
CA PHE A 2 14.80 29.44 14.51
C PHE A 2 13.58 30.35 14.28
N LEU A 3 12.55 29.83 13.64
CA LEU A 3 11.24 30.48 13.61
C LEU A 3 10.60 30.33 14.99
N PRO A 4 9.93 31.36 15.53
CA PRO A 4 9.12 31.20 16.74
C PRO A 4 8.07 30.13 16.60
N LEU A 5 7.74 29.49 17.70
CA LEU A 5 6.73 28.43 17.72
C LEU A 5 5.38 28.93 17.12
N GLY A 6 4.81 28.16 16.19
CA GLY A 6 3.57 28.53 15.49
C GLY A 6 3.79 29.18 14.12
N PHE A 7 5.00 29.56 13.76
CA PHE A 7 5.28 30.10 12.42
C PHE A 7 5.85 29.02 11.50
N PHE A 8 5.31 28.95 10.29
CA PHE A 8 5.72 27.99 9.28
C PHE A 8 6.08 28.70 7.96
N GLY A 9 7.25 28.38 7.43
CA GLY A 9 7.69 28.86 6.12
C GLY A 9 6.99 28.10 5.00
N SER A 10 6.22 28.80 4.18
CA SER A 10 5.47 28.26 3.03
C SER A 10 5.91 28.93 1.75
N ILE A 11 5.55 28.37 0.60
CA ILE A 11 5.74 29.00 -0.72
C ILE A 11 4.98 30.33 -0.87
N ILE A 12 3.99 30.58 -0.04
CA ILE A 12 3.26 31.86 0.03
C ILE A 12 3.84 32.82 1.07
N GLY A 13 4.92 32.43 1.78
CA GLY A 13 5.57 33.23 2.80
C GLY A 13 5.54 32.60 4.19
N ILE A 14 5.80 33.42 5.21
CA ILE A 14 5.69 32.99 6.60
C ILE A 14 4.24 33.14 7.04
N ILE A 15 3.67 32.05 7.55
CA ILE A 15 2.29 32.04 8.07
C ILE A 15 2.31 31.79 9.58
N ASP A 16 1.39 32.40 10.30
CA ASP A 16 1.11 32.09 11.70
C ASP A 16 0.01 31.01 11.77
N VAL A 17 0.44 29.78 12.01
CA VAL A 17 -0.45 28.60 12.05
C VAL A 17 -1.43 28.68 13.21
N GLN A 18 -1.01 29.28 14.34
CA GLN A 18 -1.86 29.43 15.52
C GLN A 18 -3.01 30.40 15.26
N GLN A 19 -2.75 31.50 14.56
CA GLN A 19 -3.80 32.45 14.18
C GLN A 19 -4.76 31.90 13.13
N LEU A 20 -4.25 31.14 12.16
CA LEU A 20 -5.06 30.59 11.07
C LEU A 20 -5.90 29.38 11.49
N PHE A 21 -5.35 28.49 12.32
CA PHE A 21 -5.96 27.19 12.63
C PHE A 21 -6.27 27.00 14.12
N GLY A 22 -5.95 27.97 14.96
CA GLY A 22 -6.17 27.93 16.42
C GLY A 22 -5.05 27.28 17.20
N MET A 23 -5.14 27.36 18.52
CA MET A 23 -4.11 26.86 19.45
C MET A 23 -3.85 25.36 19.33
N GLY A 24 -4.86 24.56 18.97
CA GLY A 24 -4.72 23.11 18.80
C GLY A 24 -3.92 22.67 17.58
N ALA A 25 -3.58 23.58 16.68
CA ALA A 25 -2.78 23.31 15.49
C ALA A 25 -1.26 23.32 15.77
N VAL A 26 -0.84 23.72 16.98
CA VAL A 26 0.57 23.83 17.35
C VAL A 26 0.86 22.86 18.49
N GLN A 27 1.85 21.99 18.28
CA GLN A 27 2.39 21.09 19.31
C GLN A 27 3.83 21.47 19.61
N PHE A 28 4.24 21.32 20.88
CA PHE A 28 5.62 21.60 21.31
C PHE A 28 6.58 20.47 20.92
N ASP A 29 6.08 19.25 20.90
CA ASP A 29 6.81 18.05 20.54
C ASP A 29 5.88 17.07 19.80
N SER A 30 6.44 16.30 18.91
CA SER A 30 5.73 15.21 18.20
C SER A 30 6.71 14.16 17.75
N ASP A 31 6.30 12.90 17.84
CA ASP A 31 7.08 11.78 17.32
C ASP A 31 7.01 11.76 15.79
N ILE A 32 8.15 11.39 15.16
CA ILE A 32 8.18 11.13 13.72
C ILE A 32 7.73 9.70 13.50
N GLU A 33 6.62 9.52 12.80
CA GLU A 33 6.04 8.20 12.54
C GLU A 33 6.40 7.62 11.17
N ILE A 34 6.63 8.48 10.18
CA ILE A 34 6.96 8.10 8.81
C ILE A 34 7.77 9.19 8.14
N VAL A 35 8.70 8.79 7.27
CA VAL A 35 9.45 9.69 6.38
C VAL A 35 8.88 9.55 4.97
N ILE A 36 8.46 10.65 4.38
CA ILE A 36 7.98 10.68 3.00
C ILE A 36 8.99 11.44 2.16
N HIS A 37 9.62 10.70 1.24
CA HIS A 37 10.55 11.27 0.27
C HIS A 37 9.81 11.62 -1.01
N LEU A 38 9.84 12.90 -1.38
CA LEU A 38 9.22 13.38 -2.60
C LEU A 38 10.28 13.50 -3.69
N GLU A 39 10.08 12.88 -4.83
CA GLU A 39 10.99 12.99 -5.96
C GLU A 39 10.22 13.29 -7.26
N PRO A 40 10.82 13.97 -8.24
CA PRO A 40 10.23 14.12 -9.55
C PRO A 40 9.98 12.75 -10.19
N TRP A 41 8.86 12.61 -10.92
CA TRP A 41 8.57 11.39 -11.67
C TRP A 41 9.71 11.07 -12.65
N GLN A 42 10.17 9.82 -12.64
CA GLN A 42 11.20 9.33 -13.56
C GLN A 42 10.61 8.20 -14.40
N ASP A 43 10.66 8.36 -15.72
CA ASP A 43 10.23 7.31 -16.64
C ASP A 43 11.17 6.11 -16.56
N GLY A 44 10.60 4.92 -16.51
CA GLY A 44 11.36 3.66 -16.40
C GLY A 44 11.81 3.27 -14.98
N LYS A 45 11.63 4.14 -13.98
CA LYS A 45 11.85 3.77 -12.58
C LYS A 45 10.66 3.00 -12.04
N PHE A 46 10.94 1.85 -11.42
CA PHE A 46 9.91 1.09 -10.71
C PHE A 46 9.58 1.77 -9.38
N TYR A 47 8.31 1.97 -9.12
CA TYR A 47 7.80 2.48 -7.85
C TYR A 47 6.93 1.39 -7.21
N ASP A 48 7.26 1.01 -5.99
CA ASP A 48 6.45 0.05 -5.24
C ASP A 48 5.05 0.63 -4.97
N ARG A 49 4.05 0.12 -5.70
CA ARG A 49 2.65 0.54 -5.57
C ARG A 49 1.88 -0.30 -4.55
N LEU A 50 2.39 -1.47 -4.21
CA LEU A 50 1.75 -2.39 -3.28
C LEU A 50 2.16 -2.10 -1.84
N GLY A 51 3.30 -1.42 -1.63
CA GLY A 51 3.81 -1.13 -0.30
C GLY A 51 4.20 -2.40 0.46
N LEU A 52 4.61 -3.44 -0.26
CA LEU A 52 5.09 -4.71 0.31
C LEU A 52 6.51 -4.56 0.84
N GLU A 53 7.34 -3.79 0.14
CA GLU A 53 8.69 -3.48 0.56
C GLU A 53 8.65 -2.32 1.56
N GLY A 54 9.12 -2.56 2.76
CA GLY A 54 9.19 -1.56 3.81
C GLY A 54 10.51 -0.80 3.73
N ASP A 55 10.56 0.28 2.95
CA ASP A 55 11.70 1.20 3.00
C ASP A 55 11.86 1.78 4.40
N THR A 56 13.11 1.99 4.80
CA THR A 56 13.44 2.65 6.06
C THR A 56 14.38 3.83 5.85
N TYR A 57 14.23 4.85 6.66
CA TYR A 57 15.14 6.01 6.70
C TYR A 57 15.66 6.19 8.13
N THR A 58 16.97 6.41 8.24
CA THR A 58 17.60 6.55 9.56
C THR A 58 17.81 8.02 9.92
N ILE A 59 17.24 8.44 11.04
CA ILE A 59 17.43 9.78 11.62
C ILE A 59 18.08 9.60 12.99
N LEU A 60 19.28 10.19 13.18
CA LEU A 60 20.03 10.12 14.44
C LEU A 60 20.17 8.68 15.00
N GLY A 61 20.36 7.69 14.14
CA GLY A 61 20.50 6.29 14.54
C GLY A 61 19.18 5.54 14.77
N VAL A 62 18.03 6.20 14.62
CA VAL A 62 16.71 5.58 14.72
C VAL A 62 16.18 5.28 13.32
N GLN A 63 15.80 4.02 13.08
CA GLN A 63 15.18 3.62 11.83
C GLN A 63 13.68 3.91 11.86
N LEU A 64 13.21 4.62 10.87
CA LEU A 64 11.81 5.00 10.70
C LEU A 64 11.28 4.43 9.38
N PRO A 65 9.98 4.05 9.31
CA PRO A 65 9.34 3.72 8.05
C PRO A 65 9.50 4.86 7.05
N ALA A 66 9.82 4.53 5.81
CA ALA A 66 9.96 5.50 4.74
C ALA A 66 9.11 5.14 3.53
N LEU A 67 8.71 6.13 2.76
CA LEU A 67 7.97 5.97 1.52
C LEU A 67 8.44 6.98 0.50
N THR A 68 8.75 6.55 -0.72
CA THR A 68 9.09 7.43 -1.83
C THR A 68 7.86 7.66 -2.70
N ILE A 69 7.44 8.93 -2.81
CA ILE A 69 6.29 9.34 -3.62
C ILE A 69 6.78 10.14 -4.83
N PRO A 70 6.54 9.63 -6.06
CA PRO A 70 6.84 10.38 -7.26
C PRO A 70 5.85 11.52 -7.48
N VAL A 71 6.35 12.72 -7.61
CA VAL A 71 5.58 13.93 -7.87
C VAL A 71 5.43 14.16 -9.37
N LYS A 72 4.20 14.31 -9.82
CA LYS A 72 3.86 14.62 -11.21
C LYS A 72 2.86 15.78 -11.25
N PRO A 73 2.98 16.74 -12.18
CA PRO A 73 1.99 17.80 -12.32
C PRO A 73 0.56 17.25 -12.45
N GLY A 74 -0.40 17.90 -11.82
CA GLY A 74 -1.82 17.51 -11.85
C GLY A 74 -2.24 16.45 -10.81
N ARG A 75 -1.33 15.93 -9.98
CA ARG A 75 -1.68 15.04 -8.87
C ARG A 75 -1.93 15.83 -7.58
N ASN A 76 -2.97 15.44 -6.85
CA ASN A 76 -3.20 15.98 -5.50
C ASN A 76 -2.25 15.32 -4.50
N LEU A 77 -1.11 15.95 -4.28
CA LEU A 77 -0.09 15.45 -3.36
C LEU A 77 -0.58 15.38 -1.92
N ALA A 78 -1.43 16.31 -1.49
CA ALA A 78 -1.96 16.35 -0.13
C ALA A 78 -2.76 15.08 0.18
N SER A 79 -3.67 14.67 -0.72
CA SER A 79 -4.43 13.42 -0.56
C SER A 79 -3.55 12.17 -0.55
N ILE A 80 -2.49 12.16 -1.36
CA ILE A 80 -1.55 11.02 -1.39
C ILE A 80 -0.81 10.92 -0.06
N VAL A 81 -0.32 12.02 0.50
CA VAL A 81 0.36 12.07 1.80
C VAL A 81 -0.57 11.66 2.93
N GLU A 82 -1.82 12.13 2.91
CA GLU A 82 -2.84 11.76 3.89
C GLU A 82 -3.11 10.25 3.89
N VAL A 83 -3.32 9.65 2.72
CA VAL A 83 -3.51 8.20 2.60
C VAL A 83 -2.27 7.42 3.06
N ALA A 84 -1.06 7.89 2.72
CA ALA A 84 0.19 7.29 3.18
C ALA A 84 0.31 7.30 4.71
N ALA A 85 -0.03 8.42 5.34
CA ALA A 85 -0.02 8.53 6.81
C ALA A 85 -1.06 7.61 7.47
N MET A 86 -2.28 7.55 6.93
CA MET A 86 -3.32 6.63 7.42
C MET A 86 -2.91 5.16 7.28
N ASN A 87 -2.35 4.78 6.12
CA ASN A 87 -1.87 3.41 5.88
C ASN A 87 -0.74 3.03 6.85
N ASN A 88 0.22 3.94 7.09
CA ASN A 88 1.29 3.72 8.07
C ASN A 88 0.72 3.49 9.48
N ARG A 89 -0.29 4.28 9.87
CA ARG A 89 -0.98 4.12 11.15
C ARG A 89 -1.64 2.74 11.27
N HIS A 90 -2.33 2.27 10.21
CA HIS A 90 -2.94 0.94 10.19
C HIS A 90 -1.90 -0.17 10.29
N LYS A 91 -0.77 -0.06 9.58
CA LYS A 91 0.35 -1.01 9.68
C LYS A 91 0.88 -1.11 11.12
N ARG A 92 1.02 0.01 11.81
CA ARG A 92 1.43 0.05 13.24
C ARG A 92 0.41 -0.61 14.17
N MET A 93 -0.86 -0.57 13.82
CA MET A 93 -1.95 -1.25 14.55
C MET A 93 -2.05 -2.76 14.22
N GLY A 94 -1.15 -3.29 13.38
CA GLY A 94 -1.10 -4.69 12.97
C GLY A 94 -1.89 -5.03 11.72
N TYR A 95 -2.54 -4.06 11.08
CA TYR A 95 -3.23 -4.27 9.81
C TYR A 95 -2.36 -3.82 8.64
N ASN A 96 -1.99 -4.77 7.79
CA ASN A 96 -1.26 -4.48 6.54
C ASN A 96 -2.12 -4.86 5.33
N ALA A 97 -2.74 -3.86 4.71
CA ALA A 97 -3.62 -4.04 3.57
C ALA A 97 -2.97 -4.77 2.38
N ALA A 98 -1.68 -4.54 2.15
CA ALA A 98 -0.95 -5.21 1.06
C ALA A 98 -0.75 -6.70 1.34
N GLN A 99 -0.44 -7.08 2.58
CA GLN A 99 -0.31 -8.48 2.98
C GLN A 99 -1.66 -9.19 2.95
N GLU A 100 -2.73 -8.51 3.39
CA GLU A 100 -4.07 -9.06 3.36
C GLU A 100 -4.55 -9.29 1.92
N PHE A 101 -4.29 -8.33 1.02
CA PHE A 101 -4.57 -8.48 -0.40
C PHE A 101 -3.80 -9.66 -1.02
N ALA A 102 -2.51 -9.82 -0.71
CA ALA A 102 -1.71 -10.94 -1.20
C ALA A 102 -2.29 -12.29 -0.74
N LYS A 103 -2.67 -12.42 0.53
CA LYS A 103 -3.31 -13.64 1.05
C LYS A 103 -4.64 -13.96 0.36
N GLN A 104 -5.47 -12.96 0.11
CA GLN A 104 -6.74 -13.15 -0.60
C GLN A 104 -6.52 -13.57 -2.05
N LEU A 105 -5.49 -13.02 -2.69
CA LEU A 105 -5.12 -13.39 -4.06
C LEU A 105 -4.63 -14.84 -4.13
N ASP A 106 -3.76 -15.24 -3.21
CA ASP A 106 -3.24 -16.61 -3.12
C ASP A 106 -4.39 -17.61 -2.89
N ALA A 107 -5.28 -17.33 -1.94
CA ALA A 107 -6.46 -18.15 -1.67
C ALA A 107 -7.39 -18.27 -2.89
N HIS A 108 -7.55 -17.21 -3.65
CA HIS A 108 -8.36 -17.22 -4.87
C HIS A 108 -7.72 -18.09 -5.97
N PHE A 109 -6.41 -18.01 -6.13
CA PHE A 109 -5.69 -18.87 -7.08
C PHE A 109 -5.75 -20.35 -6.69
N GLU A 110 -5.60 -20.68 -5.40
CA GLU A 110 -5.76 -22.04 -4.90
C GLU A 110 -7.17 -22.59 -5.20
N GLN A 111 -8.20 -21.78 -4.98
CA GLN A 111 -9.58 -22.18 -5.28
C GLN A 111 -9.79 -22.42 -6.78
N MET A 112 -9.30 -21.54 -7.64
CA MET A 112 -9.39 -21.71 -9.10
C MET A 112 -8.68 -22.99 -9.57
N MET A 113 -7.52 -23.32 -8.98
CA MET A 113 -6.80 -24.56 -9.32
C MET A 113 -7.57 -25.79 -8.88
N LEU A 114 -8.19 -25.78 -7.71
CA LEU A 114 -9.02 -26.86 -7.20
C LEU A 114 -10.25 -27.08 -8.10
N ASP A 115 -10.95 -26.02 -8.46
CA ASP A 115 -12.12 -26.08 -9.32
C ASP A 115 -11.76 -26.65 -10.71
N SER A 116 -10.62 -26.21 -11.28
CA SER A 116 -10.14 -26.74 -12.57
C SER A 116 -9.73 -28.23 -12.53
N GLN A 117 -9.28 -28.73 -11.38
CA GLN A 117 -8.99 -30.15 -11.20
C GLN A 117 -10.25 -31.00 -11.05
N LEU A 118 -11.29 -30.46 -10.42
CA LEU A 118 -12.59 -31.12 -10.31
C LEU A 118 -13.27 -31.23 -11.66
N ASP A 119 -13.30 -30.16 -12.45
CA ASP A 119 -13.84 -30.17 -13.80
C ASP A 119 -13.14 -31.18 -14.72
N ALA A 120 -11.81 -31.30 -14.58
CA ALA A 120 -11.03 -32.29 -15.34
C ALA A 120 -11.31 -33.74 -14.89
N ALA A 121 -11.62 -33.97 -13.62
CA ALA A 121 -11.96 -35.30 -13.11
C ALA A 121 -13.34 -35.75 -13.59
N ASP A 122 -14.33 -34.87 -13.61
CA ASP A 122 -15.67 -35.15 -14.10
C ASP A 122 -15.68 -35.50 -15.61
N ASP A 123 -14.83 -34.88 -16.41
CA ASP A 123 -14.68 -35.15 -17.85
C ASP A 123 -14.10 -36.58 -18.09
N TYR A 124 -13.23 -37.09 -17.21
CA TYR A 124 -12.68 -38.45 -17.30
C TYR A 124 -13.73 -39.51 -16.94
N ASP A 125 -14.55 -39.29 -15.94
CA ASP A 125 -15.58 -40.22 -15.51
C ASP A 125 -16.70 -40.32 -16.56
N GLU A 126 -17.05 -39.25 -17.26
CA GLU A 126 -17.99 -39.25 -18.38
C GLU A 126 -17.44 -40.06 -19.58
N TYR A 127 -16.11 -39.95 -19.83
CA TYR A 127 -15.47 -40.68 -20.93
C TYR A 127 -15.40 -42.20 -20.69
N GLU A 128 -15.13 -42.64 -19.46
CA GLU A 128 -15.13 -44.07 -19.07
C GLU A 128 -16.54 -44.67 -19.15
N SER A 129 -17.56 -43.91 -18.73
CA SER A 129 -18.96 -44.40 -18.77
C SER A 129 -19.48 -44.64 -20.20
N LEU A 130 -19.03 -43.85 -21.17
CA LEU A 130 -19.43 -43.97 -22.58
C LEU A 130 -18.74 -45.14 -23.30
N HIS A 131 -17.60 -45.62 -22.83
CA HIS A 131 -16.85 -46.71 -23.48
C HIS A 131 -17.05 -48.08 -22.83
N SER A 132 -17.63 -48.14 -21.63
CA SER A 132 -17.97 -49.43 -20.97
C SER A 132 -19.19 -50.15 -21.58
N ASP A 133 -20.06 -49.43 -22.30
CA ASP A 133 -21.26 -50.01 -22.90
C ASP A 133 -21.03 -50.64 -24.27
N GLU A 134 -19.84 -50.51 -24.88
CA GLU A 134 -19.50 -51.09 -26.19
C GLU A 134 -18.85 -52.48 -26.14
N GLU A 135 -18.46 -52.99 -24.97
CA GLU A 135 -17.80 -54.31 -24.85
C GLU A 135 -18.76 -55.50 -24.54
N GLU A 136 -20.05 -55.27 -24.39
CA GLU A 136 -21.01 -56.34 -24.00
C GLU A 136 -21.91 -56.82 -25.15
N THR A 137 -21.50 -56.72 -26.42
CA THR A 137 -22.21 -57.31 -27.57
C THR A 137 -21.25 -58.13 -28.43
N ASP A 138 -20.96 -59.36 -27.99
CA ASP A 138 -20.56 -60.47 -28.89
C ASP A 138 -21.11 -61.81 -28.40
#